data_f4f0eaaf9db10f154eeba3a45f2e4eee
#
_entry.id   f4f0eaaf9db10f154eeba3a45f2e4eee
#
_cell.length_a   1.000
_cell.length_b   1.000
_cell.length_c   1.000
_cell.angle_alpha   90.00
_cell.angle_beta   90.00
_cell.angle_gamma   90.00
#
_symmetry.space_group_name_H-M   'P 1'
#
loop_
_entity.id
_entity.type
_entity.pdbx_description
1 polymer ?
#
loop_
_entity_poly.entity_id
_entity_poly.type
_entity_poly.pdbx_seq_one_letter_code
_entity_poly.pdbx_strand_id
1 'polypeptide(L)'
;MSKLHVDIAKACLKEKSKEACGFILGSEVIPLKNISEEPETSFVIDARDYLTYLPDIVYHSHPIGDNGFSEHDLLVASNLRLIFYVYVVEEDRLERFSTETGTTIFQDVLGR
;
A
#
# COMPACT_ATOMS: atom_id res chain seq x y z
N MET A 1 -9.36 -15.61 -1.99
CA MET A 1 -8.46 -14.44 -1.98
C MET A 1 -7.06 -14.89 -2.33
N SER A 2 -6.31 -14.11 -3.11
CA SER A 2 -4.96 -14.50 -3.50
C SER A 2 -3.99 -14.42 -2.32
N LYS A 3 -2.93 -15.23 -2.36
CA LYS A 3 -1.89 -15.20 -1.32
C LYS A 3 -1.23 -13.82 -1.21
N LEU A 4 -0.98 -13.17 -2.35
CA LEU A 4 -0.36 -11.84 -2.35
C LEU A 4 -1.22 -10.82 -1.60
N HIS A 5 -2.53 -10.80 -1.84
CA HIS A 5 -3.43 -9.86 -1.18
C HIS A 5 -3.46 -10.10 0.33
N VAL A 6 -3.49 -11.35 0.74
CA VAL A 6 -3.44 -11.73 2.16
C VAL A 6 -2.11 -11.30 2.78
N ASP A 7 -1.01 -11.52 2.09
CA ASP A 7 0.32 -11.14 2.58
C ASP A 7 0.47 -9.62 2.74
N ILE A 8 -0.08 -8.84 1.80
CA ILE A 8 -0.10 -7.37 1.94
C ILE A 8 -0.88 -6.96 3.18
N ALA A 9 -2.10 -7.49 3.35
CA ALA A 9 -2.93 -7.16 4.49
C ALA A 9 -2.25 -7.52 5.83
N LYS A 10 -1.62 -8.69 5.90
CA LYS A 10 -0.89 -9.11 7.10
C LYS A 10 0.30 -8.20 7.40
N ALA A 11 1.05 -7.80 6.38
CA ALA A 11 2.16 -6.86 6.55
C ALA A 11 1.66 -5.51 7.09
N CYS A 12 0.54 -5.04 6.56
CA CYS A 12 -0.08 -3.78 7.02
C CYS A 12 -0.54 -3.85 8.48
N LEU A 13 -1.07 -4.98 8.91
CA LEU A 13 -1.56 -5.16 10.29
C LEU A 13 -0.43 -5.18 11.33
N LYS A 14 0.80 -5.38 10.93
CA LYS A 14 1.94 -5.31 11.86
C LYS A 14 2.22 -3.89 12.32
N GLU A 15 1.84 -2.89 11.53
CA GLU A 15 1.90 -1.49 11.91
C GLU A 15 0.55 -1.08 12.49
N LYS A 16 0.50 -0.78 13.78
CA LYS A 16 -0.77 -0.59 14.49
C LYS A 16 -1.42 0.76 14.22
N SER A 17 -0.68 1.85 14.43
CA SER A 17 -1.22 3.21 14.31
C SER A 17 -0.59 4.01 13.19
N LYS A 18 0.46 3.48 12.57
CA LYS A 18 1.17 4.13 11.47
C LYS A 18 0.74 3.55 10.15
N GLU A 19 0.87 4.33 9.08
CA GLU A 19 0.76 3.79 7.73
C GLU A 19 1.92 2.82 7.50
N ALA A 20 1.62 1.57 7.25
CA ALA A 20 2.59 0.61 6.76
C ALA A 20 2.92 0.94 5.32
N CYS A 21 4.11 0.63 4.86
CA CYS A 21 4.49 0.82 3.47
C CYS A 21 5.57 -0.16 3.06
N GLY A 22 5.72 -0.32 1.76
CA GLY A 22 6.74 -1.18 1.21
C GLY A 22 6.55 -1.43 -0.28
N PHE A 23 7.30 -2.39 -0.79
CA PHE A 23 7.28 -2.77 -2.20
C PHE A 23 6.77 -4.20 -2.37
N ILE A 24 6.30 -4.49 -3.58
CA ILE A 24 6.04 -5.86 -4.02
C ILE A 24 7.06 -6.16 -5.11
N LEU A 25 7.89 -7.17 -4.91
CA LEU A 25 8.87 -7.64 -5.89
C LEU A 25 8.48 -9.05 -6.34
N GLY A 26 8.02 -9.16 -7.59
CA GLY A 26 7.41 -10.40 -8.04
C GLY A 26 6.12 -10.65 -7.25
N SER A 27 6.10 -11.69 -6.43
CA SER A 27 4.99 -11.99 -5.53
C SER A 27 5.36 -11.83 -4.06
N GLU A 28 6.49 -11.20 -3.77
CA GLU A 28 7.02 -11.05 -2.41
C GLU A 28 6.77 -9.66 -1.87
N VAL A 29 6.23 -9.59 -0.65
CA VAL A 29 6.00 -8.34 0.08
C VAL A 29 7.27 -7.96 0.81
N ILE A 30 7.77 -6.75 0.55
CA ILE A 30 8.98 -6.20 1.16
C ILE A 30 8.58 -5.03 2.05
N PRO A 31 8.39 -5.25 3.36
CA PRO A 31 8.07 -4.15 4.28
C PRO A 31 9.25 -3.19 4.41
N LEU A 32 8.95 -1.90 4.39
CA LEU A 32 9.95 -0.85 4.53
C LEU A 32 9.55 0.11 5.64
N LYS A 33 10.54 0.87 6.12
CA LYS A 33 10.29 1.85 7.16
C LYS A 33 9.55 3.05 6.58
N ASN A 34 8.52 3.49 7.28
CA ASN A 34 7.84 4.75 7.00
C ASN A 34 8.61 5.88 7.69
N ILE A 35 9.31 6.71 6.91
CA ILE A 35 10.12 7.82 7.43
C ILE A 35 9.40 9.15 7.40
N SER A 36 8.07 9.15 7.22
CA SER A 36 7.27 10.35 7.27
C SER A 36 7.35 11.00 8.66
N GLU A 37 7.28 12.33 8.69
CA GLU A 37 7.15 13.08 9.94
C GLU A 37 5.77 12.92 10.57
N GLU A 38 4.78 12.52 9.77
CA GLU A 38 3.41 12.26 10.23
C GLU A 38 2.98 10.84 9.82
N PRO A 39 3.61 9.80 10.41
CA PRO A 39 3.45 8.44 9.92
C PRO A 39 2.06 7.85 10.14
N GLU A 40 1.22 8.45 10.98
CA GLU A 40 -0.15 8.00 11.20
C GLU A 40 -1.07 8.34 10.01
N THR A 41 -0.73 9.36 9.24
CA THR A 41 -1.59 9.88 8.17
C THR A 41 -0.91 9.96 6.80
N SER A 42 0.39 9.68 6.74
CA SER A 42 1.13 9.68 5.49
C SER A 42 2.26 8.66 5.52
N PHE A 43 2.80 8.34 4.36
CA PHE A 43 3.99 7.50 4.30
C PHE A 43 5.03 8.11 3.37
N VAL A 44 6.30 7.90 3.73
CA VAL A 44 7.45 8.24 2.90
C VAL A 44 8.42 7.07 2.96
N ILE A 45 8.82 6.58 1.80
CA ILE A 45 9.85 5.54 1.68
C ILE A 45 11.15 6.23 1.29
N ASP A 46 12.26 5.84 1.93
CA ASP A 46 13.58 6.40 1.63
C ASP A 46 13.89 6.24 0.14
N ALA A 47 14.34 7.32 -0.50
CA ALA A 47 14.68 7.31 -1.92
C ALA A 47 15.73 6.26 -2.28
N ARG A 48 16.63 5.92 -1.35
CA ARG A 48 17.64 4.88 -1.56
C ARG A 48 17.02 3.51 -1.78
N ASP A 49 15.89 3.23 -1.13
CA ASP A 49 15.18 1.96 -1.32
C ASP A 49 14.60 1.87 -2.73
N TYR A 50 14.04 2.97 -3.27
CA TYR A 50 13.58 2.99 -4.66
C TYR A 50 14.72 2.71 -5.64
N LEU A 51 15.89 3.28 -5.39
CA LEU A 51 17.05 3.08 -6.25
C LEU A 51 17.63 1.66 -6.16
N THR A 52 17.52 1.06 -4.98
CA THR A 52 18.02 -0.30 -4.74
C THR A 52 17.11 -1.36 -5.35
N TYR A 53 15.79 -1.23 -5.13
CA TYR A 53 14.83 -2.27 -5.51
C TYR A 53 14.20 -2.04 -6.88
N LEU A 54 14.14 -0.81 -7.37
CA LEU A 54 13.50 -0.41 -8.63
C LEU A 54 12.12 -1.03 -8.79
N PRO A 55 11.21 -0.79 -7.84
CA PRO A 55 9.92 -1.47 -7.80
C PRO A 55 8.95 -0.95 -8.87
N ASP A 56 8.03 -1.81 -9.28
CA ASP A 56 6.87 -1.43 -10.08
C ASP A 56 5.61 -1.28 -9.20
N ILE A 57 5.62 -1.87 -8.02
CA ILE A 57 4.45 -1.94 -7.14
C ILE A 57 4.82 -1.46 -5.75
N VAL A 58 4.02 -0.52 -5.24
CA VAL A 58 4.15 0.03 -3.89
C VAL A 58 2.85 -0.24 -3.13
N TYR A 59 2.96 -0.61 -1.86
CA TYR A 59 1.79 -0.74 -1.01
C TYR A 59 1.89 0.17 0.21
N HIS A 60 0.74 0.55 0.73
CA HIS A 60 0.64 1.24 2.02
C HIS A 60 -0.68 0.91 2.69
N SER A 61 -0.84 1.33 3.93
CA SER A 61 -2.08 1.14 4.66
C SER A 61 -2.68 2.46 5.11
N HIS A 62 -4.00 2.46 5.30
CA HIS A 62 -4.70 3.49 6.04
C HIS A 62 -5.23 2.85 7.31
N PRO A 63 -4.56 3.09 8.47
CA PRO A 63 -4.94 2.42 9.71
C PRO A 63 -6.22 2.94 10.34
N ILE A 64 -6.64 4.16 9.99
CA ILE A 64 -7.79 4.84 10.57
C ILE A 64 -8.74 5.28 9.45
N GLY A 65 -10.04 5.06 9.68
CA GLY A 65 -11.08 5.52 8.75
C GLY A 65 -11.36 4.51 7.65
N ASP A 66 -12.19 4.93 6.71
CA ASP A 66 -12.69 4.08 5.63
C ASP A 66 -12.27 4.54 4.24
N ASN A 67 -11.41 5.55 4.15
CA ASN A 67 -10.94 6.08 2.87
C ASN A 67 -9.92 5.16 2.23
N GLY A 68 -10.09 4.91 0.92
CA GLY A 68 -9.08 4.27 0.08
C GLY A 68 -8.06 5.29 -0.42
N PHE A 69 -7.65 5.17 -1.69
CA PHE A 69 -6.66 6.08 -2.27
C PHE A 69 -7.06 7.55 -2.17
N SER A 70 -6.12 8.37 -1.73
CA SER A 70 -6.27 9.83 -1.80
C SER A 70 -5.96 10.33 -3.22
N GLU A 71 -6.35 11.57 -3.52
CA GLU A 71 -5.95 12.20 -4.80
C GLU A 71 -4.43 12.23 -4.95
N HIS A 72 -3.72 12.49 -3.85
CA HIS A 72 -2.26 12.50 -3.84
C HIS A 72 -1.69 11.12 -4.20
N ASP A 73 -2.23 10.06 -3.60
CA ASP A 73 -1.80 8.68 -3.92
C ASP A 73 -1.94 8.40 -5.42
N LEU A 74 -3.10 8.74 -5.99
CA LEU A 74 -3.38 8.48 -7.40
C LEU A 74 -2.49 9.31 -8.32
N LEU A 75 -2.22 10.55 -7.94
CA LEU A 75 -1.34 11.43 -8.70
C LEU A 75 0.09 10.91 -8.73
N VAL A 76 0.62 10.49 -7.57
CA VAL A 76 1.96 9.93 -7.47
C VAL A 76 2.08 8.63 -8.27
N ALA A 77 1.11 7.72 -8.12
CA ALA A 77 1.10 6.47 -8.87
C ALA A 77 1.08 6.71 -10.38
N SER A 78 0.25 7.65 -10.83
CA SER A 78 0.13 7.98 -12.25
C SER A 78 1.41 8.60 -12.80
N ASN A 79 1.99 9.57 -12.09
CA ASN A 79 3.19 10.29 -12.54
C ASN A 79 4.41 9.36 -12.59
N LEU A 80 4.53 8.44 -11.66
CA LEU A 80 5.65 7.51 -11.58
C LEU A 80 5.38 6.18 -12.31
N ARG A 81 4.17 6.02 -12.85
CA ARG A 81 3.72 4.79 -13.52
C ARG A 81 3.89 3.55 -12.62
N LEU A 82 3.54 3.72 -11.35
CA LEU A 82 3.58 2.65 -10.37
C LEU A 82 2.19 2.05 -10.20
N ILE A 83 2.16 0.77 -9.85
CA ILE A 83 0.95 0.13 -9.35
C ILE A 83 0.93 0.37 -7.84
N PHE A 84 -0.19 0.85 -7.32
CA PHE A 84 -0.36 1.09 -5.89
C PHE A 84 -1.39 0.14 -5.31
N TYR A 85 -1.10 -0.36 -4.11
CA TYR A 85 -2.08 -1.01 -3.24
C TYR A 85 -2.27 -0.17 -2.00
N VAL A 86 -3.50 -0.08 -1.51
CA VAL A 86 -3.79 0.45 -0.18
C VAL A 86 -4.67 -0.55 0.56
N TYR A 87 -4.27 -0.87 1.79
CA TYR A 87 -5.08 -1.69 2.68
C TYR A 87 -5.77 -0.78 3.68
N VAL A 88 -7.10 -0.72 3.63
CA VAL A 88 -7.92 0.05 4.56
C VAL A 88 -8.23 -0.86 5.74
N VAL A 89 -7.50 -0.67 6.82
CA VAL A 89 -7.44 -1.61 7.95
C VAL A 89 -8.81 -1.83 8.60
N GLU A 90 -9.53 -0.75 8.90
CA GLU A 90 -10.83 -0.83 9.58
C GLU A 90 -11.90 -1.54 8.74
N GLU A 91 -11.74 -1.55 7.42
CA GLU A 91 -12.70 -2.14 6.49
C GLU A 91 -12.27 -3.49 5.94
N ASP A 92 -11.08 -3.97 6.29
CA ASP A 92 -10.49 -5.18 5.71
C ASP A 92 -10.60 -5.18 4.17
N ARG A 93 -10.34 -4.01 3.59
CA ARG A 93 -10.49 -3.77 2.14
C ARG A 93 -9.14 -3.44 1.54
N LEU A 94 -8.81 -4.11 0.44
CA LEU A 94 -7.63 -3.81 -0.35
C LEU A 94 -8.05 -3.15 -1.66
N GLU A 95 -7.38 -2.06 -2.03
CA GLU A 95 -7.60 -1.42 -3.33
C GLU A 95 -6.30 -1.45 -4.12
N ARG A 96 -6.42 -1.68 -5.42
CA ARG A 96 -5.31 -1.70 -6.37
C ARG A 96 -5.55 -0.67 -7.46
N PHE A 97 -4.55 0.16 -7.72
CA PHE A 97 -4.62 1.16 -8.79
C PHE A 97 -3.48 0.98 -9.78
N SER A 98 -3.84 1.04 -11.07
CA SER A 98 -2.87 1.26 -12.15
C SER A 98 -3.47 2.22 -13.17
N THR A 99 -2.62 2.90 -13.94
CA THR A 99 -3.11 3.81 -15.00
C THR A 99 -3.84 3.07 -16.11
N GLU A 100 -3.59 1.76 -16.26
CA GLU A 100 -4.22 0.94 -17.29
C GLU A 100 -5.61 0.47 -16.92
N THR A 101 -5.82 0.13 -15.64
CA THR A 101 -7.05 -0.52 -15.19
C THR A 101 -7.89 0.32 -14.25
N GLY A 102 -7.36 1.46 -13.75
CA GLY A 102 -8.01 2.22 -12.69
C GLY A 102 -7.97 1.48 -11.37
N THR A 103 -8.95 1.74 -10.51
CA THR A 103 -9.03 1.14 -9.17
C THR A 103 -9.85 -0.13 -9.17
N THR A 104 -9.30 -1.19 -8.61
CA THR A 104 -10.01 -2.45 -8.34
C THR A 104 -10.10 -2.65 -6.83
N ILE A 105 -11.26 -3.05 -6.33
CA ILE A 105 -11.53 -3.19 -4.90
C ILE A 105 -11.73 -4.67 -4.54
N PHE A 106 -11.05 -5.10 -3.46
CA PHE A 106 -11.14 -6.45 -2.91
C PHE A 106 -11.64 -6.34 -1.46
N GLN A 107 -12.81 -6.90 -1.19
CA GLN A 107 -13.43 -6.87 0.14
C GLN A 107 -13.07 -8.11 0.94
N ASP A 108 -13.15 -7.99 2.29
CA ASP A 108 -12.99 -9.10 3.22
C ASP A 108 -11.71 -9.91 2.97
N VAL A 109 -10.60 -9.19 2.82
CA VAL A 109 -9.31 -9.80 2.43
C VAL A 109 -8.88 -10.87 3.42
N LEU A 110 -8.97 -10.60 4.73
CA LEU A 110 -8.64 -11.54 5.78
C LEU A 110 -9.87 -12.23 6.37
N GLY A 111 -11.08 -11.72 6.10
CA GLY A 111 -12.31 -12.30 6.60
C GLY A 111 -12.51 -12.12 8.11
N ARG A 112 -11.95 -11.08 8.67
CA ARG A 112 -12.00 -10.81 10.12
C ARG A 112 -13.17 -9.92 10.52
#